data_d8ef6b0503501a9df6baaf63864e0beb
#
_entry.id   d8ef6b0503501a9df6baaf63864e0beb
#
_cell.length_a   1.000
_cell.length_b   1.000
_cell.length_c   1.000
_cell.angle_alpha   90.00
_cell.angle_beta   90.00
_cell.angle_gamma   90.00
#
_symmetry.space_group_name_H-M   'P 1'
#
loop_
_entity.id
_entity.type
_entity.pdbx_description
1 polymer ?
#
loop_
_entity_poly.entity_id
_entity_poly.type
_entity_poly.pdbx_seq_one_letter_code
_entity_poly.pdbx_strand_id
1 'polypeptide(L)'
;MPGNSKKAPVKTKRGLKKTKRRNASELNVDAVNHHLLCSPTYIGTIIMKSFKTMIIQTQNFSFVVSCGNHFFAVYCTPESFEIFDSLGFLKSKDCVSKHMIHFINSHMISRNLSVNHPVQHDNSKLCGYFVIYFIKLRDSGKTFDQIMKTFYKDKRKNNDLVMNVVNKRN
;
A
#
# COMPACT_ATOMS: atom_id res chain seq x y z
N MET A 1 2.44 -55.07 -50.92
CA MET A 1 1.96 -54.50 -49.69
C MET A 1 2.74 -53.22 -49.38
N PRO A 2 2.21 -52.00 -49.56
CA PRO A 2 2.97 -50.78 -49.25
C PRO A 2 2.73 -50.34 -47.80
N GLY A 3 3.83 -50.07 -47.10
CA GLY A 3 3.85 -49.68 -45.70
C GLY A 3 3.40 -48.23 -45.44
N ASN A 4 2.47 -48.10 -44.53
CA ASN A 4 1.95 -46.81 -44.02
C ASN A 4 2.94 -46.16 -43.03
N SER A 5 3.64 -45.11 -43.43
CA SER A 5 4.43 -44.28 -42.54
C SER A 5 3.55 -43.17 -41.89
N LYS A 6 3.27 -43.34 -40.61
CA LYS A 6 2.55 -42.32 -39.79
C LYS A 6 3.51 -41.16 -39.47
N LYS A 7 3.24 -39.96 -40.03
CA LYS A 7 3.91 -38.70 -39.64
C LYS A 7 3.44 -38.29 -38.25
N ALA A 8 4.39 -38.08 -37.32
CA ALA A 8 4.11 -37.51 -36.00
C ALA A 8 3.71 -36.01 -36.03
N PRO A 9 2.84 -35.53 -35.13
CA PRO A 9 2.41 -34.13 -35.13
C PRO A 9 3.52 -33.20 -34.64
N VAL A 10 3.77 -32.13 -35.41
CA VAL A 10 4.68 -31.04 -35.09
C VAL A 10 4.12 -30.24 -33.91
N LYS A 11 4.79 -30.27 -32.76
CA LYS A 11 4.46 -29.42 -31.61
C LYS A 11 4.91 -27.99 -31.89
N THR A 12 3.96 -27.11 -32.22
CA THR A 12 4.16 -25.66 -32.29
C THR A 12 4.41 -25.09 -30.89
N LYS A 13 5.66 -24.69 -30.62
CA LYS A 13 6.02 -23.93 -29.41
C LYS A 13 5.35 -22.57 -29.46
N ARG A 14 4.23 -22.39 -28.75
CA ARG A 14 3.66 -21.06 -28.50
C ARG A 14 4.68 -20.25 -27.68
N GLY A 15 5.33 -19.28 -28.32
CA GLY A 15 6.21 -18.34 -27.64
C GLY A 15 5.43 -17.54 -26.60
N LEU A 16 5.73 -17.75 -25.32
CA LEU A 16 5.26 -16.86 -24.24
C LEU A 16 5.80 -15.46 -24.55
N LYS A 17 4.91 -14.53 -24.89
CA LYS A 17 5.23 -13.10 -24.95
C LYS A 17 5.68 -12.67 -23.55
N LYS A 18 6.98 -12.43 -23.35
CA LYS A 18 7.52 -11.76 -22.16
C LYS A 18 6.90 -10.36 -22.13
N THR A 19 5.89 -10.18 -21.30
CA THR A 19 5.38 -8.85 -20.95
C THR A 19 6.55 -8.04 -20.38
N LYS A 20 6.94 -6.95 -21.04
CA LYS A 20 7.93 -5.99 -20.53
C LYS A 20 7.46 -5.55 -19.16
N ARG A 21 8.17 -5.98 -18.09
CA ARG A 21 7.99 -5.43 -16.74
C ARG A 21 8.21 -3.92 -16.86
N ARG A 22 7.16 -3.14 -16.63
CA ARG A 22 7.30 -1.70 -16.44
C ARG A 22 8.13 -1.52 -15.20
N ASN A 23 9.30 -0.87 -15.31
CA ASN A 23 10.07 -0.45 -14.16
C ASN A 23 9.19 0.53 -13.38
N ALA A 24 8.65 0.08 -12.23
CA ALA A 24 7.91 0.96 -11.35
C ALA A 24 8.90 1.95 -10.73
N SER A 25 8.69 3.23 -10.99
CA SER A 25 9.41 4.31 -10.33
C SER A 25 8.83 4.52 -8.92
N GLU A 26 9.69 4.93 -8.01
CA GLU A 26 9.29 5.43 -6.69
C GLU A 26 8.30 6.60 -6.86
N LEU A 27 7.21 6.61 -6.08
CA LEU A 27 6.28 7.72 -6.06
C LEU A 27 6.81 8.82 -5.12
N ASN A 28 6.69 10.07 -5.53
CA ASN A 28 6.89 11.23 -4.68
C ASN A 28 5.57 11.64 -3.98
N VAL A 29 5.64 12.65 -3.10
CA VAL A 29 4.49 13.18 -2.36
C VAL A 29 3.36 13.63 -3.28
N ASP A 30 3.69 14.36 -4.37
CA ASP A 30 2.69 14.88 -5.30
C ASP A 30 1.95 13.76 -6.02
N ALA A 31 2.67 12.70 -6.43
CA ALA A 31 2.07 11.54 -7.05
C ALA A 31 1.14 10.78 -6.08
N VAL A 32 1.52 10.64 -4.81
CA VAL A 32 0.65 10.03 -3.78
C VAL A 32 -0.59 10.87 -3.57
N ASN A 33 -0.46 12.19 -3.41
CA ASN A 33 -1.58 13.11 -3.28
C ASN A 33 -2.52 13.03 -4.49
N HIS A 34 -1.97 13.03 -5.71
CA HIS A 34 -2.76 12.93 -6.94
C HIS A 34 -3.59 11.64 -7.00
N HIS A 35 -3.01 10.49 -6.61
CA HIS A 35 -3.73 9.21 -6.59
C HIS A 35 -4.85 9.14 -5.54
N LEU A 36 -4.74 9.94 -4.47
CA LEU A 36 -5.69 9.96 -3.36
C LEU A 36 -6.63 11.18 -3.36
N LEU A 37 -6.53 12.07 -4.35
CA LEU A 37 -7.31 13.31 -4.42
C LEU A 37 -8.83 13.09 -4.31
N CYS A 38 -9.35 12.00 -4.87
CA CYS A 38 -10.77 11.64 -4.85
C CYS A 38 -11.14 10.69 -3.69
N SER A 39 -10.22 10.40 -2.77
CA SER A 39 -10.48 9.55 -1.61
C SER A 39 -11.28 10.37 -0.56
N PRO A 40 -12.47 9.89 -0.14
CA PRO A 40 -13.36 10.69 0.71
C PRO A 40 -12.83 10.92 2.13
N THR A 41 -11.92 10.07 2.61
CA THR A 41 -11.33 10.20 3.94
C THR A 41 -9.98 10.92 3.93
N TYR A 42 -9.34 11.04 2.75
CA TYR A 42 -7.97 11.50 2.67
C TYR A 42 -7.83 13.00 2.88
N ILE A 43 -7.06 13.39 3.89
CA ILE A 43 -6.84 14.80 4.26
C ILE A 43 -5.46 15.35 3.82
N GLY A 44 -4.58 14.51 3.27
CA GLY A 44 -3.28 14.93 2.71
C GLY A 44 -2.10 14.07 3.12
N THR A 45 -0.93 14.40 2.56
CA THR A 45 0.37 13.82 2.97
C THR A 45 1.09 14.79 3.89
N ILE A 46 1.51 14.29 5.05
CA ILE A 46 2.22 15.04 6.08
C ILE A 46 3.71 14.69 6.00
N ILE A 47 4.54 15.71 5.90
CA ILE A 47 5.99 15.53 5.99
C ILE A 47 6.37 15.42 7.47
N MET A 48 6.97 14.32 7.88
CA MET A 48 7.26 14.02 9.28
C MET A 48 8.07 15.13 9.98
N LYS A 49 9.05 15.72 9.31
CA LYS A 49 9.86 16.82 9.87
C LYS A 49 9.05 18.07 10.19
N SER A 50 7.92 18.25 9.50
CA SER A 50 7.01 19.39 9.67
C SER A 50 5.76 19.03 10.46
N PHE A 51 5.68 17.79 11.01
CA PHE A 51 4.53 17.35 11.77
C PHE A 51 4.39 18.22 13.04
N LYS A 52 3.28 18.92 13.11
CA LYS A 52 2.82 19.68 14.30
C LYS A 52 1.52 19.06 14.78
N THR A 53 1.05 19.49 15.94
CA THR A 53 -0.25 19.06 16.44
C THR A 53 -1.33 19.37 15.41
N MET A 54 -2.02 18.33 14.93
CA MET A 54 -3.17 18.46 14.04
C MET A 54 -4.46 18.42 14.84
N ILE A 55 -5.37 19.34 14.51
CA ILE A 55 -6.76 19.28 14.99
C ILE A 55 -7.58 18.68 13.85
N ILE A 56 -8.11 17.48 14.05
CA ILE A 56 -8.95 16.78 13.09
C ILE A 56 -10.38 16.82 13.60
N GLN A 57 -11.26 17.46 12.83
CA GLN A 57 -12.67 17.64 13.19
C GLN A 57 -13.58 16.51 12.67
N THR A 58 -13.07 15.65 11.78
CA THR A 58 -13.85 14.55 11.18
C THR A 58 -13.64 13.25 11.94
N GLN A 59 -14.70 12.43 12.05
CA GLN A 59 -14.63 11.11 12.70
C GLN A 59 -13.90 10.09 11.85
N ASN A 60 -14.05 10.15 10.52
CA ASN A 60 -13.39 9.29 9.56
C ASN A 60 -12.36 10.12 8.78
N PHE A 61 -11.10 9.76 8.89
CA PHE A 61 -10.04 10.42 8.14
C PHE A 61 -8.88 9.47 7.85
N SER A 62 -8.16 9.78 6.81
CA SER A 62 -6.88 9.14 6.51
C SER A 62 -5.84 10.17 6.09
N PHE A 63 -4.60 9.88 6.34
CA PHE A 63 -3.47 10.65 5.83
C PHE A 63 -2.26 9.74 5.60
N VAL A 64 -1.37 10.23 4.75
CA VAL A 64 -0.08 9.58 4.52
C VAL A 64 1.00 10.37 5.23
N VAL A 65 1.96 9.69 5.80
CA VAL A 65 3.14 10.30 6.40
C VAL A 65 4.33 10.01 5.50
N SER A 66 5.01 11.07 5.09
CA SER A 66 6.28 11.00 4.37
C SER A 66 7.45 11.21 5.33
N CYS A 67 8.35 10.25 5.39
CA CYS A 67 9.50 10.22 6.28
C CYS A 67 10.77 9.99 5.44
N GLY A 68 11.17 11.01 4.69
CA GLY A 68 12.26 10.91 3.73
C GLY A 68 11.88 10.02 2.55
N ASN A 69 12.50 8.84 2.47
CA ASN A 69 12.29 7.90 1.36
C ASN A 69 11.21 6.85 1.67
N HIS A 70 10.39 7.08 2.69
CA HIS A 70 9.39 6.10 3.12
C HIS A 70 8.02 6.74 3.34
N PHE A 71 6.97 5.97 3.05
CA PHE A 71 5.58 6.35 3.29
C PHE A 71 4.89 5.30 4.16
N PHE A 72 4.09 5.76 5.11
CA PHE A 72 3.11 4.95 5.79
C PHE A 72 1.76 5.68 5.87
N ALA A 73 0.67 4.95 6.06
CA ALA A 73 -0.68 5.51 6.13
C ALA A 73 -1.25 5.39 7.54
N VAL A 74 -2.07 6.37 7.90
CA VAL A 74 -2.97 6.32 9.05
C VAL A 74 -4.40 6.38 8.54
N TYR A 75 -5.25 5.52 9.07
CA TYR A 75 -6.68 5.51 8.79
C TYR A 75 -7.44 5.45 10.13
N CYS A 76 -8.37 6.36 10.34
CA CYS A 76 -9.09 6.50 11.57
C CYS A 76 -10.60 6.42 11.33
N THR A 77 -11.29 5.65 12.17
CA THR A 77 -12.74 5.62 12.30
C THR A 77 -13.12 5.92 13.76
N PRO A 78 -14.40 6.06 14.12
CA PRO A 78 -14.80 6.18 15.52
C PRO A 78 -14.30 5.02 16.40
N GLU A 79 -14.20 3.80 15.84
CA GLU A 79 -13.89 2.57 16.57
C GLU A 79 -12.43 2.14 16.45
N SER A 80 -11.73 2.57 15.39
CA SER A 80 -10.39 2.07 15.08
C SER A 80 -9.40 3.18 14.75
N PHE A 81 -8.15 2.95 15.13
CA PHE A 81 -6.99 3.71 14.71
C PHE A 81 -5.99 2.74 14.06
N GLU A 82 -5.76 2.89 12.78
CA GLU A 82 -5.02 1.94 11.97
C GLU A 82 -3.74 2.59 11.44
N ILE A 83 -2.60 1.91 11.64
CA ILE A 83 -1.32 2.31 11.07
C ILE A 83 -0.90 1.23 10.08
N PHE A 84 -0.80 1.61 8.81
CA PHE A 84 -0.35 0.74 7.75
C PHE A 84 1.03 1.17 7.25
N ASP A 85 2.03 0.38 7.55
CA ASP A 85 3.41 0.53 7.10
C ASP A 85 3.84 -0.73 6.34
N SER A 86 4.03 -0.63 5.04
CA SER A 86 4.34 -1.78 4.20
C SER A 86 5.63 -2.53 4.59
N LEU A 87 6.60 -1.84 5.22
CA LEU A 87 7.82 -2.43 5.78
C LEU A 87 7.66 -2.93 7.22
N GLY A 88 6.53 -2.59 7.86
CA GLY A 88 6.23 -2.87 9.27
C GLY A 88 6.62 -1.73 10.19
N PHE A 89 5.65 -1.18 10.91
CA PHE A 89 5.77 0.03 11.72
C PHE A 89 6.92 -0.01 12.75
N LEU A 90 7.23 -1.20 13.27
CA LEU A 90 8.35 -1.37 14.21
C LEU A 90 9.73 -1.15 13.57
N LYS A 91 9.87 -1.32 12.25
CA LYS A 91 11.11 -1.03 11.53
C LYS A 91 11.30 0.46 11.26
N SER A 92 10.21 1.23 11.26
CA SER A 92 10.20 2.66 10.94
C SER A 92 10.29 3.56 12.18
N LYS A 93 10.70 3.03 13.34
CA LYS A 93 10.73 3.78 14.62
C LYS A 93 11.52 5.09 14.53
N ASP A 94 12.60 5.10 13.77
CA ASP A 94 13.43 6.30 13.59
C ASP A 94 12.73 7.41 12.77
N CYS A 95 11.64 7.05 12.11
CA CYS A 95 10.81 7.98 11.34
C CYS A 95 9.69 8.64 12.16
N VAL A 96 9.43 8.19 13.39
CA VAL A 96 8.28 8.65 14.18
C VAL A 96 8.71 9.73 15.15
N SER A 97 8.29 10.98 14.91
CA SER A 97 8.57 12.10 15.82
C SER A 97 7.80 11.98 17.13
N LYS A 98 8.29 12.66 18.19
CA LYS A 98 7.58 12.75 19.48
C LYS A 98 6.16 13.31 19.33
N HIS A 99 5.97 14.26 18.41
CA HIS A 99 4.65 14.82 18.12
C HIS A 99 3.69 13.79 17.50
N MET A 100 4.19 12.93 16.61
CA MET A 100 3.39 11.84 16.05
C MET A 100 3.02 10.82 17.12
N ILE A 101 3.95 10.46 18.00
CA ILE A 101 3.65 9.55 19.13
C ILE A 101 2.56 10.16 20.03
N HIS A 102 2.67 11.45 20.34
CA HIS A 102 1.64 12.15 21.11
C HIS A 102 0.28 12.15 20.38
N PHE A 103 0.27 12.45 19.09
CA PHE A 103 -0.93 12.41 18.26
C PHE A 103 -1.57 11.00 18.26
N ILE A 104 -0.77 9.95 18.04
CA ILE A 104 -1.24 8.57 18.07
C ILE A 104 -1.87 8.27 19.45
N ASN A 105 -1.16 8.55 20.53
CA ASN A 105 -1.64 8.27 21.89
C ASN A 105 -2.94 9.02 22.20
N SER A 106 -3.07 10.30 21.81
CA SER A 106 -4.28 11.06 22.07
C SER A 106 -5.52 10.56 21.30
N HIS A 107 -5.31 9.93 20.15
CA HIS A 107 -6.40 9.37 19.32
C HIS A 107 -6.71 7.90 19.65
N MET A 108 -5.80 7.21 20.36
CA MET A 108 -5.98 5.81 20.75
C MET A 108 -6.84 5.61 22.01
N ILE A 109 -7.06 6.64 22.84
CA ILE A 109 -7.69 6.52 24.16
C ILE A 109 -9.07 5.84 24.09
N SER A 110 -9.78 5.96 22.97
CA SER A 110 -11.11 5.40 22.77
C SER A 110 -11.24 4.49 21.54
N ARG A 111 -10.12 4.06 20.95
CA ARG A 111 -10.10 3.31 19.69
C ARG A 111 -9.21 2.08 19.75
N ASN A 112 -9.57 1.07 18.99
CA ASN A 112 -8.74 -0.13 18.82
C ASN A 112 -7.58 0.16 17.87
N LEU A 113 -6.34 -0.02 18.32
CA LEU A 113 -5.16 0.10 17.48
C LEU A 113 -4.97 -1.16 16.62
N SER A 114 -4.82 -0.97 15.32
CA SER A 114 -4.39 -2.00 14.38
C SER A 114 -3.09 -1.60 13.69
N VAL A 115 -2.13 -2.50 13.68
CA VAL A 115 -0.83 -2.32 13.00
C VAL A 115 -0.50 -3.57 12.19
N ASN A 116 -0.05 -3.39 10.96
CA ASN A 116 0.26 -4.53 10.09
C ASN A 116 1.66 -5.12 10.31
N HIS A 117 1.79 -6.41 9.98
CA HIS A 117 3.09 -7.04 9.75
C HIS A 117 3.68 -6.61 8.39
N PRO A 118 5.02 -6.73 8.19
CA PRO A 118 5.65 -6.34 6.92
C PRO A 118 5.09 -7.12 5.72
N VAL A 119 4.60 -6.39 4.71
CA VAL A 119 4.03 -6.97 3.47
C VAL A 119 4.83 -6.61 2.22
N GLN A 120 5.71 -5.61 2.29
CA GLN A 120 6.61 -5.19 1.21
C GLN A 120 7.95 -5.92 1.31
N HIS A 121 8.56 -6.24 0.16
CA HIS A 121 9.92 -6.76 0.10
C HIS A 121 10.92 -5.65 0.45
N ASP A 122 11.94 -5.94 1.26
CA ASP A 122 12.85 -4.93 1.84
C ASP A 122 13.60 -4.10 0.79
N ASN A 123 13.91 -4.67 -0.38
CA ASN A 123 14.57 -3.98 -1.49
C ASN A 123 13.59 -3.27 -2.45
N SER A 124 12.30 -3.20 -2.11
CA SER A 124 11.29 -2.55 -2.94
C SER A 124 11.16 -1.07 -2.54
N LYS A 125 10.99 -0.20 -3.54
CA LYS A 125 10.76 1.24 -3.35
C LYS A 125 9.29 1.63 -3.62
N LEU A 126 8.37 0.73 -3.35
CA LEU A 126 6.95 0.87 -3.72
C LEU A 126 6.05 1.27 -2.54
N CYS A 127 6.60 1.76 -1.42
CA CYS A 127 5.80 2.13 -0.24
C CYS A 127 4.66 3.10 -0.57
N GLY A 128 4.85 4.05 -1.50
CA GLY A 128 3.80 4.93 -1.98
C GLY A 128 2.62 4.19 -2.63
N TYR A 129 2.88 3.14 -3.43
CA TYR A 129 1.82 2.30 -4.00
C TYR A 129 1.07 1.50 -2.93
N PHE A 130 1.77 1.03 -1.92
CA PHE A 130 1.17 0.28 -0.81
C PHE A 130 0.22 1.14 0.01
N VAL A 131 0.60 2.38 0.36
CA VAL A 131 -0.29 3.28 1.12
C VAL A 131 -1.53 3.70 0.33
N ILE A 132 -1.38 3.96 -1.00
CA ILE A 132 -2.51 4.25 -1.88
C ILE A 132 -3.46 3.05 -1.95
N TYR A 133 -2.92 1.84 -2.14
CA TYR A 133 -3.69 0.60 -2.16
C TYR A 133 -4.50 0.42 -0.88
N PHE A 134 -3.86 0.61 0.29
CA PHE A 134 -4.50 0.49 1.58
C PHE A 134 -5.67 1.48 1.74
N ILE A 135 -5.43 2.79 1.52
CA ILE A 135 -6.47 3.82 1.69
C ILE A 135 -7.64 3.57 0.73
N LYS A 136 -7.39 3.30 -0.55
CA LYS A 136 -8.46 3.00 -1.53
C LYS A 136 -9.31 1.80 -1.12
N LEU A 137 -8.72 0.75 -0.58
CA LEU A 137 -9.48 -0.41 -0.12
C LEU A 137 -10.26 -0.11 1.17
N ARG A 138 -9.71 0.69 2.09
CA ARG A 138 -10.45 1.15 3.26
C ARG A 138 -11.67 1.99 2.85
N ASP A 139 -11.49 2.93 1.93
CA ASP A 139 -12.58 3.77 1.39
C ASP A 139 -13.63 2.96 0.63
N SER A 140 -13.25 1.81 0.07
CA SER A 140 -14.21 0.87 -0.54
C SER A 140 -14.95 -0.01 0.48
N GLY A 141 -14.78 0.23 1.78
CA GLY A 141 -15.46 -0.47 2.87
C GLY A 141 -14.78 -1.76 3.35
N LYS A 142 -13.58 -2.11 2.85
CA LYS A 142 -12.86 -3.28 3.37
C LYS A 142 -12.30 -2.99 4.76
N THR A 143 -12.40 -3.97 5.66
CA THR A 143 -11.76 -3.89 6.98
C THR A 143 -10.25 -4.04 6.88
N PHE A 144 -9.53 -3.60 7.91
CA PHE A 144 -8.07 -3.78 8.02
C PHE A 144 -7.66 -5.24 7.79
N ASP A 145 -8.31 -6.17 8.48
CA ASP A 145 -8.01 -7.61 8.36
C ASP A 145 -8.31 -8.18 6.97
N GLN A 146 -9.38 -7.72 6.32
CA GLN A 146 -9.69 -8.13 4.95
C GLN A 146 -8.59 -7.66 3.99
N ILE A 147 -8.04 -6.46 4.19
CA ILE A 147 -6.94 -5.95 3.38
C ILE A 147 -5.67 -6.77 3.64
N MET A 148 -5.35 -7.05 4.90
CA MET A 148 -4.18 -7.86 5.24
C MET A 148 -4.22 -9.26 4.61
N LYS A 149 -5.40 -9.86 4.47
CA LYS A 149 -5.61 -11.16 3.80
C LYS A 149 -5.40 -11.10 2.28
N THR A 150 -5.39 -9.91 1.65
CA THR A 150 -5.10 -9.79 0.21
C THR A 150 -3.61 -9.95 -0.10
N PHE A 151 -2.74 -9.74 0.88
CA PHE A 151 -1.29 -9.85 0.68
C PHE A 151 -0.81 -11.30 0.71
N TYR A 152 0.09 -11.61 -0.22
CA TYR A 152 0.74 -12.91 -0.31
C TYR A 152 1.87 -13.02 0.73
N LYS A 153 2.13 -14.24 1.22
CA LYS A 153 3.32 -14.53 2.03
C LYS A 153 4.62 -14.22 1.27
N ASP A 154 4.63 -14.50 -0.05
CA ASP A 154 5.71 -14.06 -0.94
C ASP A 154 5.56 -12.55 -1.23
N LYS A 155 6.32 -11.73 -0.51
CA LYS A 155 6.29 -10.27 -0.59
C LYS A 155 6.58 -9.69 -1.98
N ARG A 156 7.26 -10.46 -2.87
CA ARG A 156 7.54 -10.01 -4.25
C ARG A 156 6.26 -9.91 -5.08
N LYS A 157 5.30 -10.82 -4.83
CA LYS A 157 3.99 -10.80 -5.50
C LYS A 157 3.14 -9.60 -5.11
N ASN A 158 3.35 -9.06 -3.91
CA ASN A 158 2.62 -7.90 -3.42
C ASN A 158 2.95 -6.63 -4.21
N ASN A 159 4.17 -6.52 -4.76
CA ASN A 159 4.53 -5.40 -5.63
C ASN A 159 3.63 -5.35 -6.89
N ASP A 160 3.45 -6.50 -7.56
CA ASP A 160 2.60 -6.58 -8.75
C ASP A 160 1.13 -6.34 -8.39
N LEU A 161 0.67 -6.86 -7.23
CA LEU A 161 -0.67 -6.65 -6.71
C LEU A 161 -1.00 -5.15 -6.57
N VAL A 162 -0.19 -4.40 -5.81
CA VAL A 162 -0.47 -2.99 -5.52
C VAL A 162 -0.34 -2.12 -6.77
N MET A 163 0.65 -2.37 -7.63
CA MET A 163 0.82 -1.64 -8.88
C MET A 163 -0.37 -1.85 -9.84
N ASN A 164 -0.87 -3.07 -9.95
CA ASN A 164 -2.00 -3.37 -10.82
C ASN A 164 -3.29 -2.67 -10.37
N VAL A 165 -3.49 -2.51 -9.07
CA VAL A 165 -4.68 -1.82 -8.53
C VAL A 165 -4.54 -0.31 -8.66
N VAL A 166 -3.38 0.25 -8.27
CA VAL A 166 -3.16 1.70 -8.26
C VAL A 166 -3.12 2.29 -9.67
N ASN A 167 -2.54 1.56 -10.64
CA ASN A 167 -2.42 2.02 -12.03
C ASN A 167 -3.65 1.71 -12.91
N LYS A 168 -4.64 0.99 -12.41
CA LYS A 168 -5.94 0.90 -13.09
C LYS A 168 -6.58 2.28 -13.01
N ARG A 169 -6.62 2.98 -14.15
CA ARG A 169 -7.42 4.20 -14.29
C ARG A 169 -8.89 3.81 -14.08
N ASN A 170 -9.52 4.45 -13.12
CA ASN A 170 -10.99 4.41 -13.00
C ASN A 170 -11.59 5.11 -14.20
#